data_5d8ee52bdcd406895d325865547e57b9
#
_entry.id   5d8ee52bdcd406895d325865547e57b9
#
_cell.length_a   1.000
_cell.length_b   1.000
_cell.length_c   1.000
_cell.angle_alpha   90.00
_cell.angle_beta   90.00
_cell.angle_gamma   90.00
#
_symmetry.space_group_name_H-M   'P 1'
#
loop_
_entity.id
_entity.type
_entity.pdbx_description
1 polymer ?
#
loop_
_entity_poly.entity_id
_entity_poly.type
_entity_poly.pdbx_seq_one_letter_code
_entity_poly.pdbx_strand_id
1 'polypeptide(L)'
;TLEDVDTEVGAVRRGSVETIAVSPGGRPVYAVRYGEQDELHSQANYNSAVAAKNPAWYARKDATTRPVVLFLGPVHGQEVEGIVGLVNLIHVAETGADHRGRPWPELKRRLEQFRVLMVPSANPDGRARCPYDSFVGVPTRTMTKYGQGTRKDGTLYGWPGAKSVHPMAGDVGILGAYFNDDGINPMHDDFFLPMADETRAVLRLAREEAPDIAVSLHSHESPPMILQASYVPVFMKERIRDLSVRVKERYEEVDLPYGDVREPRFDDETPGPTRSFNLTSALHHVSGTMAFTFECSHGSLGERAASLTHDQILDVQLLLYDEMLRYVLENRLYW
;
A
#
# COMPACT_ATOMS: atom_id res chain seq x y z
N THR A 1 0.67 11.51 -11.93
CA THR A 1 1.93 11.26 -12.65
C THR A 1 3.10 11.17 -11.65
N LEU A 2 4.31 10.77 -12.11
CA LEU A 2 5.54 10.88 -11.30
C LEU A 2 5.94 12.34 -11.09
N GLU A 3 5.64 13.21 -12.05
CA GLU A 3 5.88 14.66 -11.94
C GLU A 3 5.06 15.26 -10.78
N ASP A 4 3.82 14.81 -10.56
CA ASP A 4 3.01 15.24 -9.42
C ASP A 4 3.64 14.77 -8.11
N VAL A 5 4.18 13.54 -8.08
CA VAL A 5 4.92 13.02 -6.92
C VAL A 5 6.15 13.87 -6.63
N ASP A 6 6.99 14.14 -7.65
CA ASP A 6 8.20 14.97 -7.51
C ASP A 6 7.85 16.39 -7.04
N THR A 7 6.79 16.98 -7.57
CA THR A 7 6.31 18.31 -7.21
C THR A 7 5.88 18.38 -5.75
N GLU A 8 5.03 17.44 -5.32
CA GLU A 8 4.49 17.44 -3.96
C GLU A 8 5.58 17.09 -2.92
N VAL A 9 6.44 16.12 -3.24
CA VAL A 9 7.61 15.76 -2.41
C VAL A 9 8.57 16.96 -2.27
N GLY A 10 8.82 17.70 -3.36
CA GLY A 10 9.62 18.93 -3.35
C GLY A 10 8.99 20.09 -2.56
N ALA A 11 7.68 20.04 -2.36
CA ALA A 11 6.94 21.05 -1.59
C ALA A 11 6.89 20.78 -0.08
N VAL A 12 7.33 19.62 0.40
CA VAL A 12 7.34 19.27 1.83
C VAL A 12 8.19 20.25 2.64
N ARG A 13 7.62 20.81 3.72
CA ARG A 13 8.28 21.77 4.64
C ARG A 13 8.16 21.36 6.10
N ARG A 14 7.08 20.67 6.47
CA ARG A 14 6.78 20.25 7.86
C ARG A 14 7.29 18.83 8.16
N GLY A 15 7.69 18.10 7.13
CA GLY A 15 8.23 16.75 7.19
C GLY A 15 9.66 16.67 6.68
N SER A 16 10.13 15.44 6.50
CA SER A 16 11.41 15.14 5.85
C SER A 16 11.18 14.21 4.66
N VAL A 17 12.07 14.30 3.69
CA VAL A 17 12.06 13.46 2.48
C VAL A 17 13.41 12.76 2.35
N GLU A 18 13.35 11.47 2.02
CA GLU A 18 14.54 10.66 1.73
C GLU A 18 14.30 9.83 0.47
N THR A 19 15.29 9.70 -0.40
CA THR A 19 15.32 8.69 -1.44
C THR A 19 15.79 7.38 -0.81
N ILE A 20 14.87 6.45 -0.58
CA ILE A 20 15.14 5.16 0.10
C ILE A 20 15.67 4.08 -0.84
N ALA A 21 15.41 4.22 -2.14
CA ALA A 21 15.94 3.38 -3.22
C ALA A 21 15.97 4.16 -4.54
N VAL A 22 16.73 3.62 -5.49
CA VAL A 22 16.65 3.99 -6.90
C VAL A 22 16.29 2.74 -7.68
N SER A 23 15.24 2.83 -8.50
CA SER A 23 14.77 1.71 -9.31
C SER A 23 15.77 1.36 -10.42
N PRO A 24 15.67 0.16 -11.05
CA PRO A 24 16.50 -0.20 -12.21
C PRO A 24 16.45 0.82 -13.36
N GLY A 25 15.31 1.49 -13.55
CA GLY A 25 15.15 2.57 -14.51
C GLY A 25 15.72 3.92 -14.09
N GLY A 26 16.45 3.97 -12.95
CA GLY A 26 17.12 5.18 -12.46
C GLY A 26 16.16 6.19 -11.78
N ARG A 27 14.97 5.78 -11.38
CA ARG A 27 13.97 6.65 -10.76
C ARG A 27 13.99 6.53 -9.25
N PRO A 28 13.86 7.67 -8.51
CA PRO A 28 13.87 7.63 -7.05
C PRO A 28 12.59 7.01 -6.50
N VAL A 29 12.73 6.26 -5.41
CA VAL A 29 11.66 5.85 -4.50
C VAL A 29 11.77 6.71 -3.26
N TYR A 30 10.80 7.58 -3.03
CA TYR A 30 10.81 8.50 -1.90
C TYR A 30 10.11 7.91 -0.68
N ALA A 31 10.63 8.25 0.51
CA ALA A 31 9.89 8.19 1.76
C ALA A 31 9.71 9.59 2.31
N VAL A 32 8.45 9.99 2.50
CA VAL A 32 8.07 11.23 3.18
C VAL A 32 7.70 10.91 4.62
N ARG A 33 8.24 11.66 5.58
CA ARG A 33 8.05 11.40 7.01
C ARG A 33 7.55 12.64 7.73
N TYR A 34 6.55 12.46 8.61
CA TYR A 34 6.06 13.48 9.54
C TYR A 34 6.11 12.95 10.97
N GLY A 35 6.21 13.85 11.92
CA GLY A 35 6.35 13.52 13.34
C GLY A 35 7.74 12.98 13.68
N GLU A 36 8.12 13.08 14.94
CA GLU A 36 9.39 12.54 15.45
C GLU A 36 9.29 11.03 15.64
N GLN A 37 10.38 10.32 15.47
CA GLN A 37 10.52 8.92 15.78
C GLN A 37 10.91 8.75 17.24
N ASP A 38 10.13 7.97 17.98
CA ASP A 38 10.48 7.58 19.33
C ASP A 38 11.60 6.53 19.32
N GLU A 39 12.45 6.53 20.36
CA GLU A 39 13.44 5.48 20.55
C GLU A 39 12.75 4.17 20.94
N LEU A 40 12.90 3.14 20.11
CA LEU A 40 12.25 1.85 20.30
C LEU A 40 12.99 0.91 21.24
N HIS A 41 14.20 1.25 21.70
CA HIS A 41 15.08 0.45 22.58
C HIS A 41 15.28 -0.99 22.08
N SER A 42 15.47 -1.14 20.76
CA SER A 42 15.60 -2.44 20.12
C SER A 42 16.84 -3.20 20.59
N GLN A 43 16.64 -4.47 21.00
CA GLN A 43 17.70 -5.40 21.40
C GLN A 43 17.80 -6.58 20.42
N ALA A 44 16.72 -6.86 19.67
CA ALA A 44 16.60 -7.97 18.76
C ALA A 44 15.80 -7.58 17.51
N ASN A 45 15.92 -8.34 16.43
CA ASN A 45 14.96 -8.24 15.33
C ASN A 45 13.60 -8.83 15.75
N TYR A 46 12.56 -8.53 14.97
CA TYR A 46 11.18 -8.93 15.30
C TYR A 46 11.03 -10.44 15.50
N ASN A 47 11.58 -11.26 14.58
CA ASN A 47 11.46 -12.73 14.67
C ASN A 47 12.14 -13.30 15.93
N SER A 48 13.31 -12.79 16.30
CA SER A 48 14.00 -13.20 17.52
C SER A 48 13.22 -12.79 18.78
N ALA A 49 12.69 -11.57 18.80
CA ALA A 49 11.87 -11.07 19.90
C ALA A 49 10.59 -11.90 20.09
N VAL A 50 9.91 -12.26 19.00
CA VAL A 50 8.73 -13.13 19.03
C VAL A 50 9.09 -14.55 19.48
N ALA A 51 10.19 -15.12 18.98
CA ALA A 51 10.68 -16.42 19.42
C ALA A 51 10.98 -16.46 20.93
N ALA A 52 11.50 -15.35 21.47
CA ALA A 52 11.71 -15.16 22.89
C ALA A 52 10.41 -14.79 23.67
N LYS A 53 9.25 -14.76 23.01
CA LYS A 53 7.93 -14.39 23.57
C LYS A 53 7.90 -12.99 24.19
N ASN A 54 8.74 -12.09 23.71
CA ASN A 54 8.80 -10.70 24.15
C ASN A 54 9.02 -9.73 22.99
N PRO A 55 7.96 -9.35 22.27
CA PRO A 55 8.04 -8.39 21.15
C PRO A 55 8.65 -7.04 21.54
N ALA A 56 8.58 -6.65 22.82
CA ALA A 56 9.19 -5.41 23.32
C ALA A 56 10.72 -5.37 23.16
N TRP A 57 11.39 -6.50 22.94
CA TRP A 57 12.81 -6.53 22.61
C TRP A 57 13.11 -6.10 21.19
N TYR A 58 12.11 -6.10 20.31
CA TYR A 58 12.21 -5.51 18.99
C TYR A 58 11.83 -4.02 19.02
N ALA A 59 10.66 -3.69 19.56
CA ALA A 59 10.16 -2.34 19.62
C ALA A 59 9.34 -2.16 20.90
N ARG A 60 9.91 -1.46 21.88
CA ARG A 60 9.21 -1.19 23.14
C ARG A 60 8.17 -0.11 22.89
N LYS A 61 6.91 -0.49 22.99
CA LYS A 61 5.77 0.41 22.81
C LYS A 61 4.89 0.41 24.06
N ASP A 62 4.46 1.59 24.46
CA ASP A 62 3.55 1.80 25.57
C ASP A 62 2.56 2.93 25.28
N ALA A 63 1.77 3.37 26.27
CA ALA A 63 0.76 4.39 26.10
C ALA A 63 1.36 5.78 25.71
N THR A 64 2.63 6.02 25.96
CA THR A 64 3.32 7.29 25.66
C THR A 64 4.00 7.27 24.29
N THR A 65 4.26 6.09 23.74
CA THR A 65 4.92 5.95 22.45
C THR A 65 4.00 6.46 21.33
N ARG A 66 4.54 7.29 20.44
CA ARG A 66 3.81 7.78 19.29
C ARG A 66 3.48 6.63 18.34
N PRO A 67 2.22 6.45 17.93
CA PRO A 67 1.89 5.41 16.96
C PRO A 67 2.51 5.71 15.59
N VAL A 68 2.88 4.65 14.88
CA VAL A 68 3.53 4.71 13.57
C VAL A 68 2.61 4.15 12.51
N VAL A 69 2.41 4.88 11.41
CA VAL A 69 1.63 4.42 10.25
C VAL A 69 2.48 4.44 8.98
N LEU A 70 2.39 3.38 8.20
CA LEU A 70 3.01 3.29 6.88
C LEU A 70 1.94 3.25 5.78
N PHE A 71 1.93 4.25 4.92
CA PHE A 71 1.18 4.28 3.67
C PHE A 71 2.13 3.96 2.52
N LEU A 72 1.98 2.77 1.96
CA LEU A 72 2.78 2.31 0.83
C LEU A 72 1.97 2.49 -0.45
N GLY A 73 2.41 3.42 -1.29
CA GLY A 73 1.87 3.66 -2.62
C GLY A 73 2.08 2.48 -3.56
N PRO A 74 1.51 2.55 -4.76
CA PRO A 74 1.41 1.38 -5.62
C PRO A 74 2.74 0.72 -5.93
N VAL A 75 2.79 -0.59 -5.73
CA VAL A 75 3.84 -1.49 -6.22
C VAL A 75 3.54 -1.96 -7.65
N HIS A 76 2.30 -1.77 -8.12
CA HIS A 76 1.90 -1.92 -9.51
C HIS A 76 1.69 -0.54 -10.12
N GLY A 77 2.54 -0.12 -11.02
CA GLY A 77 2.63 1.27 -11.48
C GLY A 77 1.41 1.83 -12.22
N GLN A 78 0.49 0.96 -12.69
CA GLN A 78 -0.78 1.40 -13.30
C GLN A 78 -1.86 1.73 -12.26
N GLU A 79 -1.70 1.36 -11.01
CA GLU A 79 -2.68 1.54 -9.93
C GLU A 79 -2.55 2.95 -9.32
N VAL A 80 -2.83 3.95 -10.14
CA VAL A 80 -2.55 5.38 -9.86
C VAL A 80 -3.35 5.97 -8.71
N GLU A 81 -4.45 5.33 -8.31
CA GLU A 81 -5.37 5.78 -7.26
C GLU A 81 -4.64 5.96 -5.92
N GLY A 82 -3.70 5.05 -5.61
CA GLY A 82 -2.85 5.18 -4.43
C GLY A 82 -1.90 6.38 -4.50
N ILE A 83 -1.36 6.70 -5.69
CA ILE A 83 -0.53 7.91 -5.89
C ILE A 83 -1.37 9.16 -5.65
N VAL A 84 -2.57 9.23 -6.27
CA VAL A 84 -3.49 10.37 -6.08
C VAL A 84 -3.82 10.56 -4.61
N GLY A 85 -4.12 9.46 -3.89
CA GLY A 85 -4.38 9.50 -2.45
C GLY A 85 -3.20 10.06 -1.65
N LEU A 86 -1.98 9.56 -1.90
CA LEU A 86 -0.80 9.96 -1.11
C LEU A 86 -0.29 11.36 -1.43
N VAL A 87 -0.32 11.80 -2.69
CA VAL A 87 -0.04 13.19 -3.07
C VAL A 87 -1.00 14.14 -2.33
N ASN A 88 -2.29 13.83 -2.30
CA ASN A 88 -3.26 14.61 -1.55
C ASN A 88 -3.06 14.51 -0.02
N LEU A 89 -2.67 13.34 0.51
CA LEU A 89 -2.40 13.20 1.95
C LEU A 89 -1.19 14.04 2.40
N ILE A 90 -0.13 14.11 1.58
CA ILE A 90 1.01 15.01 1.81
C ILE A 90 0.51 16.46 1.81
N HIS A 91 -0.30 16.84 0.83
CA HIS A 91 -0.87 18.19 0.76
C HIS A 91 -1.74 18.53 1.98
N VAL A 92 -2.57 17.59 2.44
CA VAL A 92 -3.35 17.75 3.70
C VAL A 92 -2.41 17.91 4.91
N ALA A 93 -1.36 17.12 5.01
CA ALA A 93 -0.39 17.25 6.11
C ALA A 93 0.29 18.63 6.14
N GLU A 94 0.60 19.19 4.98
CA GLU A 94 1.22 20.52 4.86
C GLU A 94 0.21 21.66 5.08
N THR A 95 -0.95 21.61 4.42
CA THR A 95 -1.87 22.76 4.31
C THR A 95 -3.17 22.60 5.10
N GLY A 96 -3.64 21.39 5.35
CA GLY A 96 -4.94 21.07 5.96
C GLY A 96 -6.10 20.90 4.96
N ALA A 97 -5.83 21.00 3.65
CA ALA A 97 -6.81 20.79 2.59
C ALA A 97 -6.26 19.83 1.52
N ASP A 98 -7.10 19.21 0.73
CA ASP A 98 -6.70 18.47 -0.47
C ASP A 98 -6.50 19.42 -1.67
N HIS A 99 -5.98 18.92 -2.79
CA HIS A 99 -5.76 19.72 -4.00
C HIS A 99 -7.04 20.29 -4.66
N ARG A 100 -8.24 19.82 -4.25
CA ARG A 100 -9.52 20.41 -4.64
C ARG A 100 -9.86 21.64 -3.79
N GLY A 101 -9.07 21.93 -2.74
CA GLY A 101 -9.32 22.96 -1.75
C GLY A 101 -10.32 22.55 -0.66
N ARG A 102 -10.72 21.26 -0.60
CA ARG A 102 -11.61 20.76 0.47
C ARG A 102 -10.80 20.60 1.76
N PRO A 103 -11.26 21.22 2.88
CA PRO A 103 -10.55 21.11 4.16
C PRO A 103 -10.75 19.72 4.79
N TRP A 104 -9.66 19.19 5.41
CA TRP A 104 -9.62 17.93 6.15
C TRP A 104 -9.05 18.13 7.57
N PRO A 105 -9.70 18.96 8.43
CA PRO A 105 -9.13 19.35 9.72
C PRO A 105 -8.93 18.16 10.65
N GLU A 106 -9.86 17.20 10.68
CA GLU A 106 -9.76 16.02 11.55
C GLU A 106 -8.66 15.07 11.08
N LEU A 107 -8.55 14.81 9.78
CA LEU A 107 -7.47 14.01 9.22
C LEU A 107 -6.11 14.64 9.55
N LYS A 108 -5.94 15.94 9.33
CA LYS A 108 -4.73 16.66 9.70
C LYS A 108 -4.41 16.54 11.18
N ARG A 109 -5.38 16.77 12.05
CA ARG A 109 -5.22 16.66 13.51
C ARG A 109 -4.80 15.24 13.94
N ARG A 110 -5.31 14.21 13.27
CA ARG A 110 -4.88 12.82 13.53
C ARG A 110 -3.47 12.57 13.02
N LEU A 111 -3.12 13.00 11.81
CA LEU A 111 -1.74 12.88 11.28
C LEU A 111 -0.70 13.45 12.26
N GLU A 112 -0.99 14.58 12.91
CA GLU A 112 -0.10 15.22 13.89
C GLU A 112 0.14 14.38 15.16
N GLN A 113 -0.69 13.36 15.42
CA GLN A 113 -0.52 12.42 16.54
C GLN A 113 0.36 11.20 16.21
N PHE A 114 0.73 11.03 14.95
CA PHE A 114 1.47 9.88 14.45
C PHE A 114 2.90 10.23 14.04
N ARG A 115 3.75 9.22 14.07
CA ARG A 115 4.85 9.10 13.13
C ARG A 115 4.28 8.58 11.83
N VAL A 116 4.28 9.39 10.78
CA VAL A 116 3.68 9.07 9.49
C VAL A 116 4.77 8.80 8.46
N LEU A 117 4.67 7.67 7.78
CA LEU A 117 5.57 7.26 6.71
C LEU A 117 4.73 7.11 5.44
N MET A 118 5.12 7.79 4.38
CA MET A 118 4.47 7.72 3.07
C MET A 118 5.50 7.39 1.99
N VAL A 119 5.25 6.35 1.21
CA VAL A 119 6.01 6.04 0.00
C VAL A 119 5.07 6.26 -1.19
N PRO A 120 5.07 7.45 -1.84
CA PRO A 120 4.03 7.80 -2.80
C PRO A 120 3.97 6.89 -4.03
N SER A 121 5.10 6.34 -4.46
CA SER A 121 5.19 5.36 -5.55
C SER A 121 6.30 4.37 -5.24
N ALA A 122 5.94 3.10 -5.03
CA ALA A 122 6.90 2.03 -4.73
C ALA A 122 7.44 1.34 -5.99
N ASN A 123 6.84 1.58 -7.16
CA ASN A 123 7.30 1.10 -8.46
C ASN A 123 7.25 2.23 -9.50
N PRO A 124 8.18 3.17 -9.45
CA PRO A 124 8.20 4.30 -10.38
C PRO A 124 8.48 3.87 -11.83
N ASP A 125 9.17 2.74 -12.07
CA ASP A 125 9.41 2.21 -13.42
C ASP A 125 8.10 1.75 -14.06
N GLY A 126 7.32 0.96 -13.34
CA GLY A 126 6.00 0.55 -13.80
C GLY A 126 5.10 1.75 -14.07
N ARG A 127 5.13 2.77 -13.20
CA ARG A 127 4.36 4.00 -13.41
C ARG A 127 4.80 4.73 -14.69
N ALA A 128 6.10 4.89 -14.90
CA ALA A 128 6.64 5.58 -16.06
C ALA A 128 6.29 4.91 -17.41
N ARG A 129 6.15 3.56 -17.41
CA ARG A 129 5.79 2.81 -18.62
C ARG A 129 4.30 2.83 -18.94
N CYS A 130 3.43 3.08 -17.94
CA CYS A 130 1.99 3.11 -18.17
C CYS A 130 1.58 4.43 -18.85
N PRO A 131 1.00 4.37 -20.06
CA PRO A 131 0.65 5.59 -20.80
C PRO A 131 -0.64 6.27 -20.36
N TYR A 132 -1.27 5.76 -19.29
CA TYR A 132 -2.52 6.28 -18.75
C TYR A 132 -2.31 6.89 -17.36
N ASP A 133 -2.77 8.10 -17.17
CA ASP A 133 -2.76 8.79 -15.87
C ASP A 133 -4.04 8.54 -15.06
N SER A 134 -5.02 7.88 -15.66
CA SER A 134 -6.23 7.38 -15.01
C SER A 134 -6.87 6.30 -15.87
N PHE A 135 -7.57 5.37 -15.24
CA PHE A 135 -8.41 4.38 -15.92
C PHE A 135 -9.91 4.65 -15.77
N VAL A 136 -10.31 5.78 -15.21
CA VAL A 136 -11.72 6.20 -15.15
C VAL A 136 -12.28 6.29 -16.56
N GLY A 137 -13.34 5.51 -16.83
CA GLY A 137 -13.97 5.45 -18.15
C GLY A 137 -13.16 4.72 -19.24
N VAL A 138 -12.04 4.09 -18.90
CA VAL A 138 -11.21 3.29 -19.83
C VAL A 138 -11.61 1.83 -19.73
N PRO A 139 -11.72 1.07 -20.86
CA PRO A 139 -12.03 -0.36 -20.79
C PRO A 139 -11.01 -1.15 -19.96
N THR A 140 -11.49 -2.04 -19.08
CA THR A 140 -10.65 -2.92 -18.23
C THR A 140 -9.59 -3.70 -19.05
N ARG A 141 -9.92 -4.11 -20.29
CA ARG A 141 -8.95 -4.77 -21.18
C ARG A 141 -7.73 -3.90 -21.46
N THR A 142 -7.90 -2.58 -21.55
CA THR A 142 -6.79 -1.63 -21.77
C THR A 142 -5.91 -1.56 -20.52
N MET A 143 -6.52 -1.50 -19.33
CA MET A 143 -5.81 -1.57 -18.05
C MET A 143 -5.01 -2.88 -17.95
N THR A 144 -5.63 -4.03 -18.25
CA THR A 144 -4.95 -5.34 -18.26
C THR A 144 -3.73 -5.35 -19.20
N LYS A 145 -3.88 -4.76 -20.40
CA LYS A 145 -2.79 -4.70 -21.39
C LYS A 145 -1.56 -3.97 -20.85
N TYR A 146 -1.74 -2.80 -20.27
CA TYR A 146 -0.62 -1.97 -19.81
C TYR A 146 -0.20 -2.27 -18.37
N GLY A 147 -1.11 -2.80 -17.55
CA GLY A 147 -0.83 -3.22 -16.18
C GLY A 147 -0.13 -4.57 -16.13
N GLN A 148 -0.74 -5.60 -16.71
CA GLN A 148 -0.25 -6.98 -16.61
C GLN A 148 0.60 -7.43 -17.80
N GLY A 149 0.57 -6.66 -18.90
CA GLY A 149 1.42 -6.89 -20.05
C GLY A 149 0.87 -7.88 -21.06
N THR A 150 1.66 -8.07 -22.13
CA THR A 150 1.34 -8.99 -23.24
C THR A 150 2.50 -9.91 -23.56
N ARG A 151 2.19 -11.04 -24.20
CA ARG A 151 3.17 -11.86 -24.90
C ARG A 151 3.59 -11.18 -26.21
N LYS A 152 4.61 -11.72 -26.87
CA LYS A 152 5.13 -11.22 -28.16
C LYS A 152 4.08 -11.26 -29.27
N ASP A 153 3.15 -12.21 -29.23
CA ASP A 153 2.03 -12.32 -30.17
C ASP A 153 0.88 -11.33 -29.89
N GLY A 154 0.99 -10.51 -28.83
CA GLY A 154 0.00 -9.54 -28.42
C GLY A 154 -1.11 -10.10 -27.52
N THR A 155 -1.11 -11.38 -27.19
CA THR A 155 -2.05 -11.94 -26.22
C THR A 155 -1.77 -11.44 -24.81
N LEU A 156 -2.83 -11.18 -24.02
CA LEU A 156 -2.71 -10.67 -22.65
C LEU A 156 -2.17 -11.75 -21.72
N TYR A 157 -1.28 -11.38 -20.80
CA TYR A 157 -0.98 -12.23 -19.66
C TYR A 157 -2.18 -12.37 -18.73
N GLY A 158 -2.83 -11.26 -18.43
CA GLY A 158 -3.97 -11.22 -17.53
C GLY A 158 -3.62 -11.66 -16.10
N TRP A 159 -4.58 -11.53 -15.18
CA TRP A 159 -4.46 -12.06 -13.84
C TRP A 159 -5.12 -13.44 -13.77
N PRO A 160 -4.52 -14.52 -13.19
CA PRO A 160 -3.22 -14.54 -12.49
C PRO A 160 -2.00 -14.80 -13.38
N GLY A 161 -2.18 -14.86 -14.71
CA GLY A 161 -1.11 -15.24 -15.66
C GLY A 161 0.14 -14.36 -15.59
N ALA A 162 0.01 -13.07 -15.25
CA ALA A 162 1.14 -12.17 -15.03
C ALA A 162 2.09 -12.60 -13.90
N LYS A 163 1.67 -13.57 -13.05
CA LYS A 163 2.50 -14.13 -11.97
C LYS A 163 3.21 -15.43 -12.35
N SER A 164 2.97 -15.94 -13.55
CA SER A 164 3.50 -17.24 -13.99
C SER A 164 4.96 -17.22 -14.37
N VAL A 165 5.52 -16.03 -14.61
CA VAL A 165 6.93 -15.80 -14.92
C VAL A 165 7.45 -14.68 -14.02
N HIS A 166 8.52 -14.92 -13.26
CA HIS A 166 9.13 -13.94 -12.39
C HIS A 166 10.64 -14.20 -12.20
N PRO A 167 11.54 -13.26 -12.52
CA PRO A 167 11.27 -11.99 -13.22
C PRO A 167 10.57 -12.18 -14.56
N MET A 168 9.72 -11.22 -14.96
CA MET A 168 9.00 -11.26 -16.23
C MET A 168 9.99 -11.07 -17.38
N ALA A 169 10.23 -12.13 -18.13
CA ALA A 169 11.19 -12.18 -19.23
C ALA A 169 10.78 -13.18 -20.32
N GLY A 170 11.51 -13.21 -21.40
CA GLY A 170 11.36 -14.18 -22.50
C GLY A 170 10.25 -13.85 -23.49
N ASP A 171 9.04 -14.32 -23.29
CA ASP A 171 7.88 -14.08 -24.17
C ASP A 171 7.12 -12.80 -23.78
N VAL A 172 7.81 -11.65 -23.83
CA VAL A 172 7.26 -10.35 -23.45
C VAL A 172 7.15 -9.45 -24.67
N GLY A 173 5.93 -9.01 -24.97
CA GLY A 173 5.64 -7.95 -25.95
C GLY A 173 5.61 -6.59 -25.26
N ILE A 174 4.64 -6.37 -24.35
CA ILE A 174 4.59 -5.20 -23.48
C ILE A 174 4.93 -5.69 -22.07
N LEU A 175 5.99 -5.15 -21.46
CA LEU A 175 6.26 -5.34 -20.05
C LEU A 175 5.22 -4.53 -19.26
N GLY A 176 4.36 -5.21 -18.52
CA GLY A 176 3.29 -4.57 -17.76
C GLY A 176 3.83 -3.70 -16.61
N ALA A 177 3.03 -2.72 -16.22
CA ALA A 177 3.37 -1.83 -15.11
C ALA A 177 3.35 -2.52 -13.72
N TYR A 178 2.98 -3.80 -13.65
CA TYR A 178 3.16 -4.66 -12.48
C TYR A 178 4.63 -4.86 -12.10
N PHE A 179 5.53 -4.67 -13.06
CA PHE A 179 6.94 -4.97 -12.92
C PHE A 179 7.78 -3.68 -12.91
N ASN A 180 8.93 -3.71 -12.25
CA ASN A 180 9.98 -2.72 -12.47
C ASN A 180 10.71 -2.99 -13.82
N ASP A 181 11.75 -2.23 -14.14
CA ASP A 181 12.45 -2.38 -15.44
C ASP A 181 13.28 -3.68 -15.54
N ASP A 182 13.57 -4.35 -14.41
CA ASP A 182 14.16 -5.69 -14.38
C ASP A 182 13.13 -6.83 -14.46
N GLY A 183 11.84 -6.50 -14.62
CA GLY A 183 10.77 -7.50 -14.69
C GLY A 183 10.37 -8.06 -13.32
N ILE A 184 10.73 -7.42 -12.22
CA ILE A 184 10.40 -7.85 -10.87
C ILE A 184 9.07 -7.21 -10.47
N ASN A 185 8.14 -8.04 -9.95
CA ASN A 185 6.92 -7.60 -9.30
C ASN A 185 7.15 -7.45 -7.79
N PRO A 186 7.23 -6.22 -7.23
CA PRO A 186 7.53 -6.03 -5.82
C PRO A 186 6.48 -6.62 -4.86
N MET A 187 5.24 -6.83 -5.32
CA MET A 187 4.19 -7.50 -4.52
C MET A 187 4.48 -8.99 -4.31
N HIS A 188 5.24 -9.62 -5.21
CA HIS A 188 5.55 -11.04 -5.26
C HIS A 188 7.05 -11.32 -5.44
N ASP A 189 7.89 -10.45 -4.92
CA ASP A 189 9.34 -10.63 -4.89
C ASP A 189 9.74 -11.82 -3.98
N ASP A 190 10.98 -12.27 -4.05
CA ASP A 190 11.53 -13.20 -3.06
C ASP A 190 11.84 -12.45 -1.76
N PHE A 191 10.93 -12.51 -0.81
CA PHE A 191 11.06 -11.75 0.45
C PHE A 191 12.12 -12.31 1.41
N PHE A 192 12.61 -13.52 1.18
CA PHE A 192 13.74 -14.08 1.93
C PHE A 192 15.09 -13.67 1.33
N LEU A 193 15.11 -13.37 0.04
CA LEU A 193 16.23 -12.79 -0.68
C LEU A 193 15.72 -11.77 -1.71
N PRO A 194 15.25 -10.58 -1.28
CA PRO A 194 14.61 -9.62 -2.18
C PRO A 194 15.50 -9.25 -3.37
N MET A 195 14.93 -9.36 -4.57
CA MET A 195 15.60 -9.10 -5.84
C MET A 195 15.62 -7.61 -6.15
N ALA A 196 14.51 -6.90 -5.88
CA ALA A 196 14.38 -5.47 -6.13
C ALA A 196 14.92 -4.62 -4.98
N ASP A 197 15.62 -3.54 -5.30
CA ASP A 197 16.07 -2.56 -4.31
C ASP A 197 14.88 -1.84 -3.65
N GLU A 198 13.81 -1.62 -4.40
CA GLU A 198 12.56 -1.07 -3.90
C GLU A 198 11.97 -1.95 -2.78
N THR A 199 11.91 -3.27 -2.98
CA THR A 199 11.44 -4.22 -1.97
C THR A 199 12.33 -4.19 -0.73
N ARG A 200 13.66 -4.24 -0.91
CA ARG A 200 14.63 -4.15 0.19
C ARG A 200 14.46 -2.87 1.01
N ALA A 201 14.28 -1.74 0.34
CA ALA A 201 14.12 -0.45 1.00
C ALA A 201 12.83 -0.36 1.81
N VAL A 202 11.71 -0.84 1.26
CA VAL A 202 10.41 -0.86 1.96
C VAL A 202 10.46 -1.76 3.19
N LEU A 203 11.04 -2.96 3.09
CA LEU A 203 11.18 -3.87 4.22
C LEU A 203 12.13 -3.31 5.30
N ARG A 204 13.22 -2.65 4.89
CA ARG A 204 14.12 -1.95 5.79
C ARG A 204 13.39 -0.84 6.54
N LEU A 205 12.65 0.02 5.82
CA LEU A 205 11.85 1.11 6.40
C LEU A 205 10.88 0.56 7.46
N ALA A 206 10.13 -0.49 7.14
CA ALA A 206 9.19 -1.12 8.08
C ALA A 206 9.90 -1.69 9.31
N ARG A 207 11.08 -2.32 9.14
CA ARG A 207 11.86 -2.86 10.24
C ARG A 207 12.40 -1.78 11.17
N GLU A 208 12.85 -0.65 10.62
CA GLU A 208 13.47 0.44 11.37
C GLU A 208 12.44 1.33 12.09
N GLU A 209 11.27 1.51 11.50
CA GLU A 209 10.21 2.39 12.03
C GLU A 209 9.14 1.64 12.84
N ALA A 210 9.10 0.30 12.76
CA ALA A 210 8.14 -0.56 13.46
C ALA A 210 6.68 -0.06 13.40
N PRO A 211 6.05 0.06 12.21
CA PRO A 211 4.70 0.61 12.12
C PRO A 211 3.67 -0.22 12.91
N ASP A 212 2.71 0.44 13.54
CA ASP A 212 1.55 -0.21 14.16
C ASP A 212 0.59 -0.74 13.09
N ILE A 213 0.44 0.04 12.01
CA ILE A 213 -0.41 -0.29 10.87
C ILE A 213 0.30 0.06 9.56
N ALA A 214 0.12 -0.77 8.54
CA ALA A 214 0.62 -0.53 7.20
C ALA A 214 -0.42 -0.90 6.15
N VAL A 215 -0.63 -0.03 5.16
CA VAL A 215 -1.44 -0.33 3.98
C VAL A 215 -0.57 -0.38 2.74
N SER A 216 -0.73 -1.43 1.93
CA SER A 216 -0.26 -1.47 0.55
C SER A 216 -1.43 -1.08 -0.36
N LEU A 217 -1.27 0.05 -1.04
CA LEU A 217 -2.32 0.63 -1.88
C LEU A 217 -2.29 -0.02 -3.26
N HIS A 218 -3.42 -0.59 -3.63
CA HIS A 218 -3.66 -1.27 -4.89
C HIS A 218 -4.97 -0.78 -5.50
N SER A 219 -5.25 -1.25 -6.71
CA SER A 219 -6.52 -0.97 -7.36
C SER A 219 -6.94 -2.11 -8.28
N HIS A 220 -8.25 -2.29 -8.39
CA HIS A 220 -8.89 -3.30 -9.23
C HIS A 220 -10.16 -2.74 -9.91
N GLU A 221 -10.89 -3.58 -10.65
CA GLU A 221 -12.11 -3.14 -11.33
C GLU A 221 -13.35 -3.06 -10.41
N SER A 222 -13.38 -3.87 -9.33
CA SER A 222 -14.55 -4.02 -8.45
C SER A 222 -14.66 -2.90 -7.39
N PRO A 223 -15.71 -2.84 -6.56
CA PRO A 223 -15.80 -1.87 -5.46
C PRO A 223 -14.60 -1.94 -4.51
N PRO A 224 -14.20 -0.82 -3.90
CA PRO A 224 -13.08 -0.78 -2.95
C PRO A 224 -13.22 -1.81 -1.83
N MET A 225 -12.10 -2.44 -1.41
CA MET A 225 -12.11 -3.41 -0.32
C MET A 225 -10.74 -3.59 0.35
N ILE A 226 -10.76 -4.08 1.57
CA ILE A 226 -9.56 -4.49 2.31
C ILE A 226 -9.34 -6.00 2.14
N LEU A 227 -8.11 -6.39 1.82
CA LEU A 227 -7.65 -7.77 1.75
C LEU A 227 -6.67 -8.06 2.89
N GLN A 228 -6.91 -9.15 3.61
CA GLN A 228 -6.06 -9.60 4.70
C GLN A 228 -4.74 -10.17 4.18
N ALA A 229 -3.64 -9.91 4.90
CA ALA A 229 -2.37 -10.59 4.65
C ALA A 229 -2.48 -12.10 4.94
N SER A 230 -1.77 -12.91 4.16
CA SER A 230 -1.65 -14.35 4.41
C SER A 230 -0.53 -14.63 5.42
N TYR A 231 -0.63 -15.77 6.12
CA TYR A 231 0.39 -16.26 7.06
C TYR A 231 0.71 -15.28 8.21
N VAL A 232 -0.26 -14.47 8.59
CA VAL A 232 -0.19 -13.62 9.79
C VAL A 232 -1.07 -14.19 10.90
N PRO A 233 -0.81 -13.88 12.19
CA PRO A 233 -1.64 -14.36 13.29
C PRO A 233 -3.12 -14.03 13.11
N VAL A 234 -4.00 -14.94 13.53
CA VAL A 234 -5.46 -14.78 13.35
C VAL A 234 -5.97 -13.49 14.00
N PHE A 235 -5.48 -13.12 15.18
CA PHE A 235 -5.89 -11.89 15.84
C PHE A 235 -5.58 -10.62 15.00
N MET A 236 -4.53 -10.64 14.18
CA MET A 236 -4.26 -9.55 13.22
C MET A 236 -5.28 -9.54 12.10
N LYS A 237 -5.69 -10.72 11.59
CA LYS A 237 -6.74 -10.82 10.59
C LYS A 237 -8.09 -10.34 11.12
N GLU A 238 -8.41 -10.64 12.38
CA GLU A 238 -9.61 -10.13 13.06
C GLU A 238 -9.59 -8.60 13.16
N ARG A 239 -8.47 -8.00 13.53
CA ARG A 239 -8.31 -6.54 13.56
C ARG A 239 -8.45 -5.91 12.17
N ILE A 240 -7.89 -6.55 11.13
CA ILE A 240 -8.06 -6.10 9.74
C ILE A 240 -9.54 -6.17 9.33
N ARG A 241 -10.26 -7.23 9.74
CA ARG A 241 -11.70 -7.34 9.51
C ARG A 241 -12.47 -6.22 10.21
N ASP A 242 -12.16 -5.93 11.47
CA ASP A 242 -12.81 -4.86 12.23
C ASP A 242 -12.58 -3.49 11.57
N LEU A 243 -11.36 -3.21 11.11
CA LEU A 243 -11.08 -2.02 10.32
C LEU A 243 -11.90 -2.01 9.01
N SER A 244 -12.00 -3.15 8.32
CA SER A 244 -12.78 -3.28 7.08
C SER A 244 -14.26 -2.96 7.29
N VAL A 245 -14.85 -3.38 8.41
CA VAL A 245 -16.24 -3.03 8.79
C VAL A 245 -16.38 -1.52 8.96
N ARG A 246 -15.48 -0.89 9.71
CA ARG A 246 -15.51 0.57 9.95
C ARG A 246 -15.35 1.38 8.67
N VAL A 247 -14.42 0.97 7.79
CA VAL A 247 -14.23 1.63 6.49
C VAL A 247 -15.50 1.50 5.64
N LYS A 248 -16.14 0.32 5.63
CA LYS A 248 -17.41 0.11 4.94
C LYS A 248 -18.49 1.06 5.48
N GLU A 249 -18.71 1.10 6.79
CA GLU A 249 -19.67 2.01 7.43
C GLU A 249 -19.38 3.48 7.09
N ARG A 250 -18.10 3.86 7.10
CA ARG A 250 -17.67 5.23 6.76
C ARG A 250 -17.95 5.61 5.31
N TYR A 251 -17.82 4.63 4.38
CA TYR A 251 -18.14 4.87 2.97
C TYR A 251 -19.65 4.95 2.73
N GLU A 252 -20.43 4.09 3.41
CA GLU A 252 -21.89 4.11 3.36
C GLU A 252 -22.48 5.47 3.81
N GLU A 253 -21.87 6.14 4.79
CA GLU A 253 -22.28 7.48 5.24
C GLU A 253 -22.20 8.56 4.15
N VAL A 254 -21.43 8.33 3.09
CA VAL A 254 -21.18 9.30 2.00
C VAL A 254 -21.48 8.71 0.61
N ASP A 255 -22.31 7.68 0.55
CA ASP A 255 -22.75 6.99 -0.67
C ASP A 255 -21.59 6.47 -1.54
N LEU A 256 -20.49 6.04 -0.94
CA LEU A 256 -19.39 5.36 -1.63
C LEU A 256 -19.57 3.85 -1.55
N PRO A 257 -19.27 3.11 -2.63
CA PRO A 257 -19.38 1.66 -2.63
C PRO A 257 -18.26 1.01 -1.82
N TYR A 258 -18.54 -0.17 -1.28
CA TYR A 258 -17.57 -1.05 -0.66
C TYR A 258 -17.86 -2.50 -1.02
N GLY A 259 -16.82 -3.30 -1.19
CA GLY A 259 -16.95 -4.74 -1.44
C GLY A 259 -17.28 -5.53 -0.16
N ASP A 260 -17.21 -6.84 -0.27
CA ASP A 260 -17.51 -7.72 0.86
C ASP A 260 -16.42 -7.63 1.93
N VAL A 261 -16.82 -7.51 3.19
CA VAL A 261 -15.94 -7.69 4.34
C VAL A 261 -15.55 -9.18 4.43
N ARG A 262 -14.24 -9.44 4.40
CA ARG A 262 -13.74 -10.81 4.42
C ARG A 262 -13.52 -11.31 5.82
N GLU A 263 -14.08 -12.50 6.09
CA GLU A 263 -13.83 -13.18 7.36
C GLU A 263 -12.38 -13.69 7.45
N PRO A 264 -11.79 -13.71 8.68
CA PRO A 264 -10.49 -14.32 8.90
C PRO A 264 -10.47 -15.79 8.45
N ARG A 265 -9.39 -16.17 7.76
CA ARG A 265 -9.19 -17.55 7.30
C ARG A 265 -7.83 -18.05 7.73
N PHE A 266 -7.78 -19.32 8.12
CA PHE A 266 -6.51 -20.02 8.29
C PHE A 266 -5.92 -20.35 6.91
N ASP A 267 -4.63 -20.14 6.74
CA ASP A 267 -3.99 -20.26 5.43
C ASP A 267 -3.72 -21.73 5.04
N ASP A 268 -3.76 -22.64 6.02
CA ASP A 268 -3.51 -24.08 5.91
C ASP A 268 -4.78 -24.95 5.87
N GLU A 269 -5.97 -24.37 6.06
CA GLU A 269 -7.23 -25.13 6.08
C GLU A 269 -7.73 -25.57 4.70
N THR A 270 -7.21 -24.99 3.62
CA THR A 270 -7.71 -25.28 2.27
C THR A 270 -6.76 -26.22 1.55
N PRO A 271 -7.20 -27.44 1.14
CA PRO A 271 -6.42 -28.29 0.25
C PRO A 271 -6.18 -27.59 -1.08
N GLY A 272 -4.97 -27.68 -1.61
CA GLY A 272 -4.63 -27.12 -2.92
C GLY A 272 -3.42 -26.18 -2.86
N PRO A 273 -3.22 -25.32 -3.87
CA PRO A 273 -2.13 -24.38 -3.88
C PRO A 273 -2.19 -23.49 -2.65
N THR A 274 -1.07 -23.36 -1.94
CA THR A 274 -0.95 -22.48 -0.78
C THR A 274 -1.24 -21.03 -1.20
N ARG A 275 -1.67 -20.21 -0.24
CA ARG A 275 -1.81 -18.77 -0.48
C ARG A 275 -0.46 -18.13 -0.70
N SER A 276 -0.44 -17.06 -1.45
CA SER A 276 0.77 -16.29 -1.68
C SER A 276 1.25 -15.64 -0.37
N PHE A 277 2.51 -15.90 -0.01
CA PHE A 277 3.25 -15.03 0.90
C PHE A 277 3.70 -13.83 0.08
N ASN A 278 3.11 -12.67 0.33
CA ASN A 278 3.30 -11.46 -0.46
C ASN A 278 3.89 -10.32 0.40
N LEU A 279 4.04 -9.13 -0.18
CA LEU A 279 4.65 -7.99 0.48
C LEU A 279 3.97 -7.64 1.82
N THR A 280 2.63 -7.71 1.91
CA THR A 280 1.93 -7.43 3.18
C THR A 280 2.21 -8.49 4.25
N SER A 281 2.38 -9.75 3.86
CA SER A 281 2.86 -10.80 4.74
C SER A 281 4.28 -10.51 5.23
N ALA A 282 5.18 -10.13 4.31
CA ALA A 282 6.57 -9.79 4.64
C ALA A 282 6.66 -8.58 5.57
N LEU A 283 5.87 -7.53 5.35
CA LEU A 283 5.78 -6.35 6.23
C LEU A 283 5.44 -6.75 7.68
N HIS A 284 4.45 -7.65 7.86
CA HIS A 284 4.14 -8.16 9.19
C HIS A 284 5.33 -8.91 9.81
N HIS A 285 5.96 -9.80 9.04
CA HIS A 285 7.03 -10.67 9.57
C HIS A 285 8.36 -9.94 9.84
N VAL A 286 8.57 -8.75 9.29
CA VAL A 286 9.76 -7.94 9.62
C VAL A 286 9.54 -6.94 10.74
N SER A 287 8.27 -6.59 11.07
CA SER A 287 7.98 -5.47 11.98
C SER A 287 6.82 -5.70 12.96
N GLY A 288 6.05 -6.78 12.82
CA GLY A 288 4.84 -7.00 13.65
C GLY A 288 3.65 -6.12 13.27
N THR A 289 3.77 -5.31 12.23
CA THR A 289 2.72 -4.38 11.81
C THR A 289 1.42 -5.09 11.42
N MET A 290 0.29 -4.47 11.71
CA MET A 290 -1.00 -4.82 11.12
C MET A 290 -1.00 -4.40 9.65
N ALA A 291 -0.48 -5.28 8.77
CA ALA A 291 -0.36 -5.02 7.34
C ALA A 291 -1.53 -5.60 6.54
N PHE A 292 -2.04 -4.82 5.59
CA PHE A 292 -3.12 -5.26 4.69
C PHE A 292 -2.97 -4.62 3.31
N THR A 293 -3.66 -5.20 2.31
CA THR A 293 -3.81 -4.62 0.99
C THR A 293 -5.15 -3.89 0.92
N PHE A 294 -5.15 -2.67 0.41
CA PHE A 294 -6.37 -1.97 0.03
C PHE A 294 -6.49 -1.91 -1.47
N GLU A 295 -7.56 -2.46 -2.00
CA GLU A 295 -7.91 -2.41 -3.40
C GLU A 295 -8.90 -1.26 -3.63
N CYS A 296 -8.46 -0.16 -4.24
CA CYS A 296 -9.36 0.89 -4.72
C CYS A 296 -10.04 0.46 -6.01
N SER A 297 -11.12 1.11 -6.43
CA SER A 297 -11.64 0.93 -7.79
C SER A 297 -10.89 1.83 -8.77
N HIS A 298 -10.52 1.28 -9.94
CA HIS A 298 -9.99 2.09 -11.06
C HIS A 298 -11.01 3.05 -11.69
N GLY A 299 -12.33 2.85 -11.47
CA GLY A 299 -13.36 3.51 -12.25
C GLY A 299 -13.38 3.08 -13.72
N SER A 300 -12.75 1.98 -14.08
CA SER A 300 -12.67 1.44 -15.44
C SER A 300 -14.02 0.89 -15.91
N LEU A 301 -14.17 0.69 -17.23
CA LEU A 301 -15.37 0.11 -17.83
C LEU A 301 -15.21 -1.40 -18.00
N GLY A 302 -16.04 -2.18 -17.30
CA GLY A 302 -16.06 -3.64 -17.34
C GLY A 302 -17.32 -4.19 -16.69
N GLU A 303 -17.57 -5.50 -16.83
CA GLU A 303 -18.78 -6.16 -16.29
C GLU A 303 -18.87 -6.12 -14.76
N ARG A 304 -17.72 -6.05 -14.08
CA ARG A 304 -17.61 -6.00 -12.61
C ARG A 304 -17.18 -4.65 -12.09
N ALA A 305 -17.06 -3.67 -12.98
CA ALA A 305 -16.48 -2.38 -12.66
C ALA A 305 -17.39 -1.56 -11.75
N ALA A 306 -16.82 -1.02 -10.68
CA ALA A 306 -17.44 0.05 -9.93
C ALA A 306 -17.16 1.38 -10.65
N SER A 307 -18.23 2.02 -11.10
CA SER A 307 -18.12 3.32 -11.75
C SER A 307 -17.89 4.40 -10.70
N LEU A 308 -16.64 4.80 -10.52
CA LEU A 308 -16.25 5.92 -9.65
C LEU A 308 -15.70 7.07 -10.47
N THR A 309 -16.04 8.29 -10.06
CA THR A 309 -15.42 9.51 -10.58
C THR A 309 -14.05 9.74 -9.93
N HIS A 310 -13.23 10.62 -10.49
CA HIS A 310 -11.95 11.02 -9.89
C HIS A 310 -12.12 11.57 -8.48
N ASP A 311 -13.17 12.38 -8.23
CA ASP A 311 -13.45 12.93 -6.90
C ASP A 311 -13.81 11.83 -5.89
N GLN A 312 -14.63 10.86 -6.29
CA GLN A 312 -14.98 9.73 -5.43
C GLN A 312 -13.77 8.84 -5.12
N ILE A 313 -12.87 8.62 -6.09
CA ILE A 313 -11.61 7.89 -5.88
C ILE A 313 -10.76 8.60 -4.82
N LEU A 314 -10.64 9.92 -4.89
CA LEU A 314 -9.90 10.68 -3.88
C LEU A 314 -10.57 10.61 -2.52
N ASP A 315 -11.90 10.72 -2.45
CA ASP A 315 -12.64 10.58 -1.18
C ASP A 315 -12.46 9.17 -0.58
N VAL A 316 -12.50 8.12 -1.40
CA VAL A 316 -12.19 6.72 -0.99
C VAL A 316 -10.82 6.63 -0.31
N GLN A 317 -9.79 7.22 -0.90
CA GLN A 317 -8.44 7.19 -0.34
C GLN A 317 -8.35 7.98 0.98
N LEU A 318 -8.79 9.22 1.01
CA LEU A 318 -8.64 10.07 2.20
C LEU A 318 -9.50 9.59 3.39
N LEU A 319 -10.68 9.04 3.14
CA LEU A 319 -11.52 8.44 4.19
C LEU A 319 -10.93 7.14 4.74
N LEU A 320 -10.32 6.29 3.88
CA LEU A 320 -9.54 5.15 4.35
C LEU A 320 -8.44 5.58 5.31
N TYR A 321 -7.64 6.57 4.92
CA TYR A 321 -6.51 7.04 5.73
C TYR A 321 -6.98 7.61 7.07
N ASP A 322 -8.07 8.38 7.07
CA ASP A 322 -8.67 8.92 8.29
C ASP A 322 -9.15 7.81 9.23
N GLU A 323 -9.83 6.79 8.71
CA GLU A 323 -10.32 5.67 9.52
C GLU A 323 -9.18 4.76 10.02
N MET A 324 -8.11 4.57 9.25
CA MET A 324 -6.90 3.87 9.71
C MET A 324 -6.29 4.54 10.94
N LEU A 325 -6.09 5.86 10.88
CA LEU A 325 -5.53 6.64 11.99
C LEU A 325 -6.46 6.58 13.21
N ARG A 326 -7.76 6.76 13.00
CA ARG A 326 -8.77 6.66 14.06
C ARG A 326 -8.74 5.27 14.71
N TYR A 327 -8.73 4.21 13.91
CA TYR A 327 -8.70 2.84 14.40
C TYR A 327 -7.49 2.58 15.31
N VAL A 328 -6.30 3.00 14.92
CA VAL A 328 -5.09 2.82 15.73
C VAL A 328 -5.15 3.60 17.03
N LEU A 329 -5.66 4.83 17.03
CA LEU A 329 -5.81 5.62 18.26
C LEU A 329 -6.74 4.97 19.27
N GLU A 330 -7.79 4.27 18.79
CA GLU A 330 -8.78 3.59 19.62
C GLU A 330 -8.36 2.15 20.01
N ASN A 331 -7.48 1.50 19.23
CA ASN A 331 -7.14 0.08 19.36
C ASN A 331 -5.62 -0.15 19.33
N ARG A 332 -4.87 0.56 20.16
CA ARG A 332 -3.41 0.44 20.18
C ARG A 332 -2.95 -0.94 20.64
N LEU A 333 -1.88 -1.41 20.01
CA LEU A 333 -1.17 -2.61 20.40
C LEU A 333 0.10 -2.20 21.15
N TYR A 334 0.17 -2.62 22.42
CA TYR A 334 1.33 -2.38 23.28
C TYR A 334 2.06 -3.69 23.52
N TRP A 335 3.37 -3.67 23.60
CA TRP A 335 4.24 -4.77 24.04
C TRP A 335 5.59 -4.29 24.53
#